data_1dce14a7f66db8a5407bb9ec01ac27ad
#
_entry.id   1dce14a7f66db8a5407bb9ec01ac27ad
#
_cell.length_a   1.000
_cell.length_b   1.000
_cell.length_c   1.000
_cell.angle_alpha   90.00
_cell.angle_beta   90.00
_cell.angle_gamma   90.00
#
_symmetry.space_group_name_H-M   'P 1'
#
loop_
_entity.id
_entity.type
_entity.pdbx_description
1 polymer ?
#
loop_
_entity_poly.entity_id
_entity_poly.type
_entity_poly.pdbx_seq_one_letter_code
_entity_poly.pdbx_strand_id
1 'polypeptide(L)'
;MQGNNKVIDHLNKILYNELRAINQYFLHSRMLSDWGLNKFADYEYGESMDEMKHADKLIQRILFLEGLPNLQDLGQIYIAEDPIEVLHN
;
A
#
# COMPACT_ATOMS: atom_id res chain seq x y z
N MET A 1 9.16 -4.74 -24.13
CA MET A 1 9.46 -3.36 -24.56
C MET A 1 10.31 -2.68 -23.51
N GLN A 2 11.47 -2.18 -23.89
CA GLN A 2 12.36 -1.53 -22.94
C GLN A 2 11.92 -0.09 -22.70
N GLY A 3 11.75 0.26 -21.43
CA GLY A 3 11.33 1.59 -21.05
C GLY A 3 12.49 2.51 -20.69
N ASN A 4 12.19 3.81 -20.58
CA ASN A 4 13.13 4.79 -20.10
C ASN A 4 13.32 4.62 -18.58
N ASN A 5 14.57 4.69 -18.12
CA ASN A 5 14.89 4.54 -16.69
C ASN A 5 14.16 5.55 -15.81
N LYS A 6 13.95 6.78 -16.30
CA LYS A 6 13.20 7.80 -15.54
C LYS A 6 11.74 7.41 -15.36
N VAL A 7 11.13 6.79 -16.37
CA VAL A 7 9.74 6.31 -16.27
C VAL A 7 9.67 5.17 -15.28
N ILE A 8 10.59 4.22 -15.36
CA ILE A 8 10.65 3.09 -14.44
C ILE A 8 10.85 3.56 -13.00
N ASP A 9 11.76 4.51 -12.77
CA ASP A 9 12.00 5.08 -11.46
C ASP A 9 10.75 5.78 -10.91
N HIS A 10 10.03 6.50 -11.76
CA HIS A 10 8.79 7.16 -11.36
C HIS A 10 7.72 6.15 -10.97
N LEU A 11 7.57 5.09 -11.77
CA LEU A 11 6.61 4.02 -11.46
C LEU A 11 6.97 3.31 -10.16
N ASN A 12 8.25 3.11 -9.89
CA ASN A 12 8.69 2.52 -8.62
C ASN A 12 8.43 3.44 -7.42
N LYS A 13 8.49 4.76 -7.60
CA LYS A 13 8.11 5.70 -6.54
C LYS A 13 6.63 5.61 -6.22
N ILE A 14 5.78 5.52 -7.25
CA ILE A 14 4.35 5.34 -7.06
C ILE A 14 4.10 3.99 -6.36
N LEU A 15 4.77 2.93 -6.81
CA LEU A 15 4.65 1.61 -6.20
C LEU A 15 5.03 1.64 -4.71
N TYR A 16 6.11 2.34 -4.35
CA TYR A 16 6.52 2.52 -2.96
C TYR A 16 5.38 3.11 -2.12
N ASN A 17 4.72 4.15 -2.63
CA ASN A 17 3.61 4.78 -1.93
C ASN A 17 2.40 3.84 -1.79
N GLU A 18 2.10 3.06 -2.85
CA GLU A 18 1.00 2.09 -2.81
C GLU A 18 1.27 0.97 -1.81
N LEU A 19 2.50 0.43 -1.78
CA LEU A 19 2.88 -0.62 -0.84
C LEU A 19 2.82 -0.13 0.61
N ARG A 20 3.25 1.11 0.85
CA ARG A 20 3.14 1.72 2.16
C ARG A 20 1.69 1.85 2.59
N ALA A 21 0.81 2.29 1.68
CA ALA A 21 -0.62 2.42 1.96
C ALA A 21 -1.26 1.05 2.26
N ILE A 22 -0.92 0.01 1.50
CA ILE A 22 -1.40 -1.35 1.73
C ILE A 22 -1.06 -1.78 3.16
N ASN A 23 0.18 -1.61 3.56
CA ASN A 23 0.65 -2.01 4.89
C ASN A 23 -0.03 -1.21 5.99
N GLN A 24 -0.19 0.11 5.79
CA GLN A 24 -0.84 0.99 6.76
C GLN A 24 -2.30 0.59 6.97
N TYR A 25 -3.07 0.45 5.90
CA TYR A 25 -4.48 0.09 5.98
C TYR A 25 -4.66 -1.31 6.55
N PHE A 26 -3.81 -2.26 6.15
CA PHE A 26 -3.92 -3.63 6.62
C PHE A 26 -3.67 -3.72 8.13
N LEU A 27 -2.60 -3.08 8.62
CA LEU A 27 -2.31 -3.05 10.05
C LEU A 27 -3.47 -2.43 10.83
N HIS A 28 -3.96 -1.27 10.39
CA HIS A 28 -5.06 -0.59 11.07
C HIS A 28 -6.34 -1.42 11.06
N SER A 29 -6.60 -2.16 9.97
CA SER A 29 -7.79 -3.02 9.93
C SER A 29 -7.73 -4.10 11.02
N ARG A 30 -6.56 -4.69 11.21
CA ARG A 30 -6.39 -5.73 12.23
C ARG A 30 -6.47 -5.16 13.65
N MET A 31 -5.89 -3.99 13.87
CA MET A 31 -5.98 -3.32 15.17
C MET A 31 -7.43 -2.92 15.50
N LEU A 32 -8.15 -2.37 14.54
CA LEU A 32 -9.56 -2.02 14.70
C LEU A 32 -10.42 -3.27 15.00
N SER A 33 -10.15 -4.37 14.31
CA SER A 33 -10.83 -5.64 14.57
C SER A 33 -10.56 -6.14 15.98
N ASP A 34 -9.32 -6.04 16.43
CA ASP A 34 -8.92 -6.43 17.78
C ASP A 34 -9.67 -5.62 18.85
N TRP A 35 -9.93 -4.35 18.58
CA TRP A 35 -10.69 -3.47 19.48
C TRP A 35 -12.21 -3.61 19.32
N GLY A 36 -12.68 -4.51 18.47
CA GLY A 36 -14.11 -4.77 18.27
C GLY A 36 -14.82 -3.79 17.35
N LEU A 37 -14.07 -2.96 16.62
CA LEU A 37 -14.64 -1.96 15.71
C LEU A 37 -14.71 -2.53 14.28
N ASN A 38 -15.58 -3.51 14.08
CA ASN A 38 -15.59 -4.33 12.87
C ASN A 38 -15.92 -3.57 11.59
N LYS A 39 -16.82 -2.58 11.66
CA LYS A 39 -17.17 -1.78 10.47
C LYS A 39 -16.00 -0.95 9.98
N PHE A 40 -15.26 -0.34 10.90
CA PHE A 40 -14.06 0.42 10.56
C PHE A 40 -12.94 -0.50 10.08
N ALA A 41 -12.83 -1.68 10.70
CA ALA A 41 -11.85 -2.69 10.27
C ALA A 41 -12.11 -3.14 8.83
N ASP A 42 -13.36 -3.40 8.48
CA ASP A 42 -13.74 -3.81 7.13
C ASP A 42 -13.46 -2.71 6.11
N TYR A 43 -13.72 -1.46 6.45
CA TYR A 43 -13.41 -0.33 5.58
C TYR A 43 -11.90 -0.24 5.29
N GLU A 44 -11.08 -0.28 6.34
CA GLU A 44 -9.63 -0.20 6.20
C GLU A 44 -9.07 -1.39 5.41
N TYR A 45 -9.63 -2.59 5.63
CA TYR A 45 -9.24 -3.77 4.87
C TYR A 45 -9.55 -3.60 3.39
N GLY A 46 -10.74 -3.07 3.07
CA GLY A 46 -11.15 -2.79 1.70
C GLY A 46 -10.20 -1.80 1.02
N GLU A 47 -9.79 -0.76 1.73
CA GLU A 47 -8.83 0.21 1.21
C GLU A 47 -7.48 -0.45 0.91
N SER A 48 -7.02 -1.36 1.79
CA SER A 48 -5.79 -2.10 1.55
C SER A 48 -5.88 -2.96 0.29
N MET A 49 -7.00 -3.62 0.08
CA MET A 49 -7.21 -4.46 -1.11
C MET A 49 -7.29 -3.62 -2.38
N ASP A 50 -7.89 -2.44 -2.35
CA ASP A 50 -7.94 -1.54 -3.49
C ASP A 50 -6.54 -1.04 -3.86
N GLU A 51 -5.73 -0.69 -2.87
CA GLU A 51 -4.33 -0.30 -3.12
C GLU A 51 -3.50 -1.46 -3.67
N MET A 52 -3.81 -2.70 -3.27
CA MET A 52 -3.14 -3.89 -3.82
C MET A 52 -3.42 -4.05 -5.32
N LYS A 53 -4.64 -3.73 -5.76
CA LYS A 53 -4.99 -3.75 -7.20
C LYS A 53 -4.18 -2.70 -7.97
N HIS A 54 -3.98 -1.53 -7.38
CA HIS A 54 -3.13 -0.48 -7.98
C HIS A 54 -1.68 -0.93 -8.08
N ALA A 55 -1.16 -1.54 -7.01
CA ALA A 55 0.21 -2.06 -6.99
C ALA A 55 0.40 -3.15 -8.06
N ASP A 56 -0.58 -4.03 -8.23
CA ASP A 56 -0.54 -5.08 -9.24
C ASP A 56 -0.37 -4.50 -10.64
N LYS A 57 -1.16 -3.48 -10.99
CA LYS A 57 -1.07 -2.82 -12.29
C LYS A 57 0.29 -2.14 -12.48
N LEU A 58 0.82 -1.50 -11.44
CA LEU A 58 2.13 -0.85 -11.50
C LEU A 58 3.25 -1.87 -11.73
N ILE A 59 3.20 -3.00 -11.04
CA ILE A 59 4.18 -4.08 -11.20
C ILE A 59 4.14 -4.62 -12.62
N GLN A 60 2.94 -4.87 -13.16
CA GLN A 60 2.78 -5.36 -14.53
C GLN A 60 3.35 -4.34 -15.53
N ARG A 61 3.12 -3.06 -15.33
CA ARG A 61 3.63 -2.02 -16.20
C ARG A 61 5.15 -1.93 -16.16
N ILE A 62 5.74 -2.00 -14.96
CA ILE A 62 7.19 -1.96 -14.80
C ILE A 62 7.84 -3.16 -15.52
N LEU A 63 7.27 -4.35 -15.36
CA LEU A 63 7.75 -5.55 -16.01
C LEU A 63 7.60 -5.46 -17.53
N PHE A 64 6.50 -4.91 -18.01
CA PHE A 64 6.31 -4.69 -19.45
C PHE A 64 7.40 -3.79 -20.02
N LEU A 65 7.87 -2.80 -19.26
CA LEU A 65 8.94 -1.90 -19.66
C LEU A 65 10.34 -2.48 -19.39
N GLU A 66 10.40 -3.76 -19.03
CA GLU A 66 11.65 -4.47 -18.73
C GLU A 66 12.40 -3.88 -17.55
N GLY A 67 11.66 -3.22 -16.63
CA GLY A 67 12.19 -2.74 -15.37
C GLY A 67 12.08 -3.79 -14.27
N LEU A 68 12.64 -3.47 -13.12
CA LEU A 68 12.56 -4.32 -11.94
C LEU A 68 11.66 -3.64 -10.90
N PRO A 69 10.49 -4.23 -10.57
CA PRO A 69 9.64 -3.66 -9.53
C PRO A 69 10.32 -3.72 -8.17
N ASN A 70 10.34 -2.61 -7.45
CA ASN A 70 10.99 -2.53 -6.14
C ASN A 70 9.97 -2.80 -5.04
N LEU A 71 10.00 -4.03 -4.50
CA LEU A 71 9.21 -4.44 -3.34
C LEU A 71 10.07 -4.56 -2.08
N GLN A 72 11.35 -4.19 -2.14
CA GLN A 72 12.25 -4.29 -1.00
C GLN A 72 12.18 -3.06 -0.09
N ASP A 73 11.98 -1.88 -0.68
CA ASP A 73 11.89 -0.64 0.07
C ASP A 73 10.45 -0.46 0.55
N LEU A 74 10.24 -0.66 1.84
CA LEU A 74 8.93 -0.48 2.47
C LEU A 74 8.98 0.78 3.33
N GLY A 75 8.09 1.73 3.04
CA GLY A 75 8.03 2.96 3.81
C GLY A 75 7.60 2.74 5.24
N GLN A 76 8.03 3.63 6.13
CA GLN A 76 7.54 3.61 7.50
C GLN A 76 6.05 3.87 7.53
N ILE A 77 5.35 3.14 8.39
CA ILE A 77 3.93 3.33 8.62
C ILE A 77 3.72 3.82 10.04
N TYR A 78 2.58 4.48 10.27
CA TYR A 78 2.18 4.91 11.59
C TYR A 78 1.47 3.76 12.30
N ILE A 79 1.94 3.43 13.49
CA ILE A 79 1.32 2.39 14.31
C ILE A 79 0.52 3.09 15.39
N ALA A 80 -0.81 3.12 15.22
CA ALA A 80 -1.71 3.72 16.20
C ALA A 80 -1.86 2.82 17.42
N GLU A 81 -1.94 3.43 18.59
CA GLU A 81 -2.08 2.67 19.84
C GLU A 81 -3.55 2.58 20.30
N ASP A 82 -4.42 3.39 19.73
CA ASP A 82 -5.85 3.38 20.07
C ASP A 82 -6.71 3.72 18.85
N PRO A 83 -8.05 3.45 18.93
CA PRO A 83 -8.94 3.64 17.79
C PRO A 83 -9.02 5.09 17.29
N ILE A 84 -8.92 6.07 18.19
CA ILE A 84 -8.99 7.48 17.81
C ILE A 84 -7.82 7.85 16.92
N GLU A 85 -6.61 7.38 17.24
CA GLU A 85 -5.43 7.61 16.43
C GLU A 85 -5.59 7.01 15.02
N VAL A 86 -6.15 5.80 14.91
CA VAL A 86 -6.41 5.18 13.62
C VAL A 86 -7.35 6.03 12.77
N LEU A 87 -8.45 6.51 13.37
CA LEU A 87 -9.48 7.26 12.65
C LEU A 87 -9.02 8.65 12.22
N HIS A 88 -8.03 9.22 12.88
CA HIS A 88 -7.49 10.54 12.56
C HIS A 88 -6.23 10.52 11.72
N ASN A 89 -5.76 9.36 11.35
CA ASN A 89 -4.49 9.23 10.65
C ASN A 89 -4.65 9.13 9.12
#